data_f648940c09337187c1dcdc9cf7fb471a
#
_entry.id   f648940c09337187c1dcdc9cf7fb471a
#
_cell.length_a   1.000
_cell.length_b   1.000
_cell.length_c   1.000
_cell.angle_alpha   90.00
_cell.angle_beta   90.00
_cell.angle_gamma   90.00
#
_symmetry.space_group_name_H-M   'P 1'
#
loop_
_entity.id
_entity.type
_entity.pdbx_description
1 polymer ?
#
loop_
_entity_poly.entity_id
_entity_poly.type
_entity_poly.pdbx_seq_one_letter_code
_entity_poly.pdbx_strand_id
1 'polypeptide(L)'
;MLSDQSIIEVLGDWSFWDNPPKLASLRRQLELPQQLQDDLALIIQGVRRSGKSTLLSQLPKHYNISLAQCYYCNFEDPRLMNDLDHTLLNRIRDLARKKISSDIPCYFFFDEIQNVKEWEKWLHTQLERPKQNYYILTGSNSCLLSGEFATALTGRHITLELFPFSFAEYKTLFPKKTLEDYLITGGFPRPLTFEKPYQLLQEYFNDIILRDVLKRVHARTPDAIKQVAKMTFESCGSELSYRKIAAVTGLTVDTVKAYLEACEEAYLLFACHYFAFSEKKQLSRQKKYYPIDSGMRYAITTTTGRDLGKSLELMVFLRLKQFNEQVFYWQELHKGEVDFVTVSGNSITPYQVTWEGPDPRHEKALHHFYEHFPQAKEAIFITRDNADDFLSK
;
A
#
# COMPACT_ATOMS: atom_id res chain seq x y z
N MET A 1 23.07 -20.70 -15.36
CA MET A 1 22.81 -19.44 -16.09
C MET A 1 21.79 -19.74 -17.19
N LEU A 2 20.66 -19.04 -17.15
CA LEU A 2 19.56 -19.22 -18.11
C LEU A 2 20.03 -18.88 -19.54
N SER A 3 19.54 -19.57 -20.59
CA SER A 3 19.86 -19.22 -21.98
C SER A 3 19.10 -17.94 -22.41
N ASP A 4 19.60 -17.24 -23.45
CA ASP A 4 18.88 -16.09 -24.01
C ASP A 4 17.51 -16.52 -24.60
N GLN A 5 17.44 -17.71 -25.17
CA GLN A 5 16.20 -18.29 -25.66
C GLN A 5 15.18 -18.48 -24.55
N SER A 6 15.60 -18.99 -23.40
CA SER A 6 14.71 -19.15 -22.22
C SER A 6 14.23 -17.82 -21.66
N ILE A 7 15.07 -16.77 -21.69
CA ILE A 7 14.62 -15.41 -21.30
C ILE A 7 13.55 -14.91 -22.27
N ILE A 8 13.74 -15.09 -23.57
CA ILE A 8 12.75 -14.68 -24.59
C ILE A 8 11.43 -15.41 -24.39
N GLU A 9 11.46 -16.70 -24.08
CA GLU A 9 10.26 -17.50 -23.78
C GLU A 9 9.54 -16.98 -22.53
N VAL A 10 10.26 -16.67 -21.44
CA VAL A 10 9.67 -16.07 -20.23
C VAL A 10 9.00 -14.73 -20.55
N LEU A 11 9.68 -13.86 -21.30
CA LEU A 11 9.11 -12.55 -21.67
C LEU A 11 7.86 -12.70 -22.57
N GLY A 12 7.81 -13.71 -23.42
CA GLY A 12 6.66 -14.02 -24.25
C GLY A 12 5.47 -14.54 -23.44
N ASP A 13 5.71 -15.51 -22.55
CA ASP A 13 4.66 -16.12 -21.71
C ASP A 13 3.99 -15.12 -20.77
N TRP A 14 4.73 -14.13 -20.28
CA TRP A 14 4.22 -13.08 -19.38
C TRP A 14 3.66 -11.87 -20.12
N SER A 15 3.68 -11.83 -21.44
CA SER A 15 3.12 -10.71 -22.20
C SER A 15 1.62 -10.56 -21.95
N PHE A 16 1.23 -9.51 -21.23
CA PHE A 16 -0.18 -9.20 -20.91
C PHE A 16 -0.95 -8.59 -22.08
N TRP A 17 -0.24 -8.16 -23.08
CA TRP A 17 -0.80 -7.37 -24.16
C TRP A 17 -1.79 -8.17 -25.01
N ASP A 18 -1.54 -9.47 -25.14
CA ASP A 18 -2.35 -10.37 -25.93
C ASP A 18 -3.52 -10.97 -25.13
N ASN A 19 -3.40 -11.01 -23.80
CA ASN A 19 -4.42 -11.58 -22.91
C ASN A 19 -4.57 -10.77 -21.59
N PRO A 20 -5.14 -9.54 -21.64
CA PRO A 20 -5.24 -8.69 -20.48
C PRO A 20 -6.14 -9.30 -19.39
N PRO A 21 -5.88 -9.03 -18.10
CA PRO A 21 -6.72 -9.46 -16.98
C PRO A 21 -8.16 -8.99 -17.13
N LYS A 22 -9.15 -9.78 -16.68
CA LYS A 22 -10.58 -9.48 -16.80
C LYS A 22 -11.01 -8.12 -16.24
N LEU A 23 -10.29 -7.59 -15.23
CA LEU A 23 -10.55 -6.27 -14.61
C LEU A 23 -9.64 -5.16 -15.16
N ALA A 24 -8.93 -5.42 -16.26
CA ALA A 24 -8.01 -4.44 -16.85
C ALA A 24 -8.69 -3.16 -17.40
N SER A 25 -10.01 -3.14 -17.49
CA SER A 25 -10.78 -1.97 -17.95
C SER A 25 -11.05 -0.92 -16.86
N LEU A 26 -10.97 -1.27 -15.56
CA LEU A 26 -11.19 -0.32 -14.48
C LEU A 26 -9.99 0.62 -14.35
N ARG A 27 -10.21 1.90 -14.59
CA ARG A 27 -9.21 2.94 -14.33
C ARG A 27 -9.04 3.11 -12.83
N ARG A 28 -7.79 3.00 -12.34
CA ARG A 28 -7.47 3.21 -10.93
C ARG A 28 -7.46 4.71 -10.59
N GLN A 29 -7.93 5.04 -9.37
CA GLN A 29 -7.82 6.38 -8.81
C GLN A 29 -6.38 6.60 -8.31
N LEU A 30 -5.48 6.82 -9.25
CA LEU A 30 -4.07 7.05 -8.98
C LEU A 30 -3.60 8.21 -9.87
N GLU A 31 -2.92 9.19 -9.29
CA GLU A 31 -2.36 10.31 -10.02
C GLU A 31 -1.08 9.88 -10.74
N LEU A 32 -1.25 9.38 -11.95
CA LEU A 32 -0.12 9.02 -12.82
C LEU A 32 0.56 10.28 -13.36
N PRO A 33 1.90 10.30 -13.52
CA PRO A 33 2.60 11.40 -14.16
C PRO A 33 2.06 11.60 -15.58
N GLN A 34 2.02 12.85 -16.04
CA GLN A 34 1.50 13.17 -17.38
C GLN A 34 2.31 12.49 -18.49
N GLN A 35 3.62 12.34 -18.30
CA GLN A 35 4.53 11.68 -19.23
C GLN A 35 5.54 10.85 -18.46
N LEU A 36 5.94 9.73 -19.06
CA LEU A 36 7.10 8.96 -18.60
C LEU A 36 8.38 9.66 -19.06
N GLN A 37 9.43 9.57 -18.26
CA GLN A 37 10.75 10.13 -18.56
C GLN A 37 11.78 9.02 -18.52
N ASP A 38 12.80 9.08 -19.37
CA ASP A 38 13.80 8.01 -19.46
C ASP A 38 14.95 8.17 -18.44
N ASP A 39 14.99 9.30 -17.73
CA ASP A 39 15.87 9.61 -16.60
C ASP A 39 15.19 9.43 -15.23
N LEU A 40 13.88 9.14 -15.20
CA LEU A 40 13.09 8.86 -14.00
C LEU A 40 12.35 7.52 -14.08
N ALA A 41 12.51 6.68 -13.08
CA ALA A 41 11.73 5.45 -12.97
C ALA A 41 10.34 5.73 -12.37
N LEU A 42 9.30 5.09 -12.91
CA LEU A 42 7.99 5.03 -12.27
C LEU A 42 7.91 3.76 -11.42
N ILE A 43 7.74 3.91 -10.11
CA ILE A 43 7.68 2.81 -9.16
C ILE A 43 6.28 2.73 -8.55
N ILE A 44 5.62 1.59 -8.68
CA ILE A 44 4.29 1.33 -8.13
C ILE A 44 4.43 0.34 -6.98
N GLN A 45 4.25 0.83 -5.77
CA GLN A 45 4.30 0.05 -4.54
C GLN A 45 2.90 -0.25 -4.02
N GLY A 46 2.78 -1.23 -3.14
CA GLY A 46 1.52 -1.52 -2.47
C GLY A 46 1.41 -2.98 -2.06
N VAL A 47 0.45 -3.29 -1.22
CA VAL A 47 0.23 -4.62 -0.69
C VAL A 47 0.14 -5.67 -1.80
N ARG A 48 0.59 -6.89 -1.52
CA ARG A 48 0.37 -8.04 -2.40
C ARG A 48 -1.12 -8.19 -2.73
N ARG A 49 -1.45 -8.47 -4.01
CA ARG A 49 -2.83 -8.63 -4.51
C ARG A 49 -3.67 -7.35 -4.64
N SER A 50 -3.10 -6.14 -4.48
CA SER A 50 -3.80 -4.86 -4.71
C SER A 50 -4.10 -4.55 -6.19
N GLY A 51 -3.48 -5.29 -7.13
CA GLY A 51 -3.68 -5.11 -8.57
C GLY A 51 -2.54 -4.37 -9.29
N LYS A 52 -1.31 -4.34 -8.73
CA LYS A 52 -0.12 -3.71 -9.35
C LYS A 52 0.16 -4.23 -10.76
N SER A 53 0.26 -5.56 -10.93
CA SER A 53 0.48 -6.18 -12.24
C SER A 53 -0.62 -5.85 -13.25
N THR A 54 -1.88 -5.76 -12.77
CA THR A 54 -3.01 -5.33 -13.61
C THR A 54 -2.85 -3.87 -14.04
N LEU A 55 -2.42 -2.99 -13.12
CA LEU A 55 -2.16 -1.58 -13.47
C LEU A 55 -1.04 -1.48 -14.51
N LEU A 56 0.07 -2.25 -14.38
CA LEU A 56 1.12 -2.29 -15.40
C LEU A 56 0.56 -2.58 -16.79
N SER A 57 -0.39 -3.51 -16.90
CA SER A 57 -1.02 -3.85 -18.19
C SER A 57 -1.87 -2.73 -18.81
N GLN A 58 -2.30 -1.75 -18.00
CA GLN A 58 -3.10 -0.60 -18.45
C GLN A 58 -2.23 0.58 -18.94
N LEU A 59 -0.99 0.68 -18.46
CA LEU A 59 -0.12 1.83 -18.73
C LEU A 59 0.22 2.02 -20.21
N PRO A 60 0.47 1.00 -21.04
CA PRO A 60 0.69 1.19 -22.47
C PRO A 60 -0.46 1.92 -23.16
N LYS A 61 -1.71 1.54 -22.84
CA LYS A 61 -2.89 2.23 -23.36
C LYS A 61 -3.00 3.65 -22.82
N HIS A 62 -2.71 3.84 -21.52
CA HIS A 62 -2.78 5.16 -20.86
C HIS A 62 -1.84 6.17 -21.50
N TYR A 63 -0.59 5.75 -21.79
CA TYR A 63 0.44 6.60 -22.38
C TYR A 63 0.52 6.53 -23.89
N ASN A 64 -0.41 5.84 -24.55
CA ASN A 64 -0.43 5.64 -26.01
C ASN A 64 0.88 5.03 -26.55
N ILE A 65 1.41 4.02 -25.83
CA ILE A 65 2.65 3.32 -26.19
C ILE A 65 2.32 2.11 -27.06
N SER A 66 3.11 1.91 -28.14
CA SER A 66 3.02 0.72 -28.97
C SER A 66 3.43 -0.53 -28.18
N LEU A 67 2.63 -1.58 -28.22
CA LEU A 67 2.92 -2.85 -27.53
C LEU A 67 4.22 -3.49 -28.02
N ALA A 68 4.62 -3.27 -29.29
CA ALA A 68 5.90 -3.75 -29.84
C ALA A 68 7.12 -3.13 -29.14
N GLN A 69 6.95 -2.04 -28.41
CA GLN A 69 8.00 -1.37 -27.65
C GLN A 69 8.01 -1.76 -26.16
N CYS A 70 7.09 -2.62 -25.73
CA CYS A 70 6.88 -2.99 -24.33
C CYS A 70 7.48 -4.36 -24.02
N TYR A 71 8.26 -4.44 -22.94
CA TYR A 71 8.81 -5.68 -22.41
C TYR A 71 8.40 -5.85 -20.96
N TYR A 72 7.66 -6.91 -20.67
CA TYR A 72 7.20 -7.24 -19.34
C TYR A 72 7.95 -8.45 -18.78
N CYS A 73 8.41 -8.37 -17.54
CA CYS A 73 9.04 -9.47 -16.83
C CYS A 73 8.54 -9.53 -15.39
N ASN A 74 8.03 -10.70 -14.97
CA ASN A 74 7.68 -10.98 -13.60
C ASN A 74 8.83 -11.75 -12.93
N PHE A 75 9.48 -11.13 -11.96
CA PHE A 75 10.59 -11.73 -11.22
C PHE A 75 10.16 -12.71 -10.10
N GLU A 76 8.89 -13.09 -10.03
CA GLU A 76 8.43 -14.27 -9.27
C GLU A 76 8.41 -15.56 -10.13
N ASP A 77 8.74 -15.51 -11.43
CA ASP A 77 8.78 -16.68 -12.29
C ASP A 77 9.85 -17.67 -11.81
N PRO A 78 9.50 -18.94 -11.50
CA PRO A 78 10.45 -19.92 -10.99
C PRO A 78 11.63 -20.20 -11.95
N ARG A 79 11.45 -20.00 -13.25
CA ARG A 79 12.52 -20.19 -14.25
C ARG A 79 13.67 -19.21 -14.06
N LEU A 80 13.40 -18.03 -13.45
CA LEU A 80 14.40 -16.99 -13.20
C LEU A 80 15.12 -17.15 -11.86
N MET A 81 14.66 -18.04 -10.98
CA MET A 81 15.04 -18.09 -9.55
C MET A 81 16.55 -18.17 -9.30
N ASN A 82 17.30 -18.82 -10.16
CA ASN A 82 18.74 -19.00 -10.00
C ASN A 82 19.60 -17.87 -10.59
N ASP A 83 18.99 -16.94 -11.32
CA ASP A 83 19.67 -15.88 -12.06
C ASP A 83 19.14 -14.46 -11.68
N LEU A 84 18.48 -14.31 -10.52
CA LEU A 84 17.86 -13.06 -10.06
C LEU A 84 18.91 -12.05 -9.54
N ASP A 85 19.70 -11.48 -10.46
CA ASP A 85 20.65 -10.41 -10.20
C ASP A 85 20.67 -9.37 -11.34
N HIS A 86 21.48 -8.33 -11.18
CA HIS A 86 21.62 -7.26 -12.17
C HIS A 86 22.10 -7.74 -13.54
N THR A 87 22.71 -8.91 -13.66
CA THR A 87 23.18 -9.44 -14.95
C THR A 87 21.98 -9.90 -15.80
N LEU A 88 20.96 -10.45 -15.16
CA LEU A 88 19.69 -10.76 -15.82
C LEU A 88 19.02 -9.50 -16.39
N LEU A 89 19.00 -8.40 -15.62
CA LEU A 89 18.43 -7.13 -16.10
C LEU A 89 19.17 -6.58 -17.32
N ASN A 90 20.51 -6.68 -17.35
CA ASN A 90 21.30 -6.32 -18.53
C ASN A 90 20.91 -7.18 -19.74
N ARG A 91 20.79 -8.50 -19.55
CA ARG A 91 20.45 -9.42 -20.64
C ARG A 91 19.05 -9.15 -21.20
N ILE A 92 18.06 -8.91 -20.32
CA ILE A 92 16.68 -8.54 -20.74
C ILE A 92 16.72 -7.26 -21.58
N ARG A 93 17.41 -6.21 -21.10
CA ARG A 93 17.56 -4.95 -21.82
C ARG A 93 18.21 -5.15 -23.19
N ASP A 94 19.32 -5.89 -23.24
CA ASP A 94 20.10 -6.08 -24.46
C ASP A 94 19.34 -6.93 -25.50
N LEU A 95 18.58 -7.94 -25.06
CA LEU A 95 17.69 -8.74 -25.93
C LEU A 95 16.56 -7.89 -26.50
N ALA A 96 15.96 -7.01 -25.70
CA ALA A 96 14.95 -6.07 -26.16
C ALA A 96 15.54 -5.09 -27.20
N ARG A 97 16.71 -4.53 -26.92
CA ARG A 97 17.38 -3.60 -27.83
C ARG A 97 17.89 -4.21 -29.13
N LYS A 98 18.14 -5.50 -29.19
CA LYS A 98 18.42 -6.21 -30.44
C LYS A 98 17.23 -6.23 -31.41
N LYS A 99 16.00 -6.09 -30.88
CA LYS A 99 14.76 -6.10 -31.66
C LYS A 99 14.26 -4.71 -32.04
N ILE A 100 14.69 -3.67 -31.34
CA ILE A 100 14.22 -2.30 -31.50
C ILE A 100 15.41 -1.39 -31.78
N SER A 101 15.31 -0.55 -32.82
CA SER A 101 16.34 0.45 -33.17
C SER A 101 16.63 1.36 -31.99
N SER A 102 17.86 1.85 -31.87
CA SER A 102 18.35 2.68 -30.75
C SER A 102 17.63 4.02 -30.60
N ASP A 103 17.05 4.53 -31.68
CA ASP A 103 16.30 5.78 -31.74
C ASP A 103 14.81 5.63 -31.42
N ILE A 104 14.32 4.39 -31.22
CA ILE A 104 12.95 4.10 -30.84
C ILE A 104 12.86 3.86 -29.34
N PRO A 105 11.89 4.47 -28.60
CA PRO A 105 11.66 4.20 -27.18
C PRO A 105 11.43 2.72 -26.87
N CYS A 106 11.98 2.25 -25.74
CA CYS A 106 11.78 0.91 -25.23
C CYS A 106 11.31 0.97 -23.78
N TYR A 107 10.18 0.33 -23.46
CA TYR A 107 9.53 0.39 -22.17
C TYR A 107 9.64 -0.94 -21.44
N PHE A 108 10.26 -0.93 -20.26
CA PHE A 108 10.48 -2.08 -19.42
C PHE A 108 9.51 -2.07 -18.24
N PHE A 109 8.64 -3.06 -18.18
CA PHE A 109 7.70 -3.28 -17.09
C PHE A 109 8.21 -4.44 -16.24
N PHE A 110 8.81 -4.10 -15.10
CA PHE A 110 9.43 -5.04 -14.18
C PHE A 110 8.57 -5.25 -12.95
N ASP A 111 7.94 -6.42 -12.88
CA ASP A 111 7.03 -6.78 -11.79
C ASP A 111 7.76 -7.54 -10.68
N GLU A 112 7.51 -7.14 -9.41
CA GLU A 112 8.13 -7.69 -8.20
C GLU A 112 9.67 -7.60 -8.23
N ILE A 113 10.19 -6.40 -8.58
CA ILE A 113 11.62 -6.12 -8.80
C ILE A 113 12.50 -6.40 -7.56
N GLN A 114 11.94 -6.35 -6.35
CA GLN A 114 12.66 -6.62 -5.10
C GLN A 114 13.23 -8.05 -5.01
N ASN A 115 12.82 -8.95 -5.90
CA ASN A 115 13.40 -10.29 -5.98
C ASN A 115 14.76 -10.32 -6.68
N VAL A 116 15.13 -9.25 -7.41
CA VAL A 116 16.41 -9.15 -8.13
C VAL A 116 17.45 -8.48 -7.24
N LYS A 117 18.60 -9.09 -7.06
CA LYS A 117 19.69 -8.53 -6.27
C LYS A 117 20.33 -7.33 -6.98
N GLU A 118 20.63 -6.28 -6.21
CA GLU A 118 21.30 -5.05 -6.67
C GLU A 118 20.58 -4.34 -7.85
N TRP A 119 19.26 -4.54 -7.97
CA TRP A 119 18.46 -3.89 -9.02
C TRP A 119 18.55 -2.36 -8.95
N GLU A 120 18.67 -1.78 -7.76
CA GLU A 120 18.69 -0.33 -7.52
C GLU A 120 19.95 0.30 -8.12
N LYS A 121 21.10 -0.33 -7.90
CA LYS A 121 22.39 0.14 -8.45
C LYS A 121 22.39 0.06 -9.97
N TRP A 122 21.81 -1.05 -10.49
CA TRP A 122 21.65 -1.23 -11.91
C TRP A 122 20.75 -0.14 -12.51
N LEU A 123 19.57 0.06 -11.91
CA LEU A 123 18.61 1.07 -12.37
C LEU A 123 19.20 2.47 -12.34
N HIS A 124 19.88 2.85 -11.24
CA HIS A 124 20.59 4.13 -11.15
C HIS A 124 21.51 4.36 -12.34
N THR A 125 22.33 3.35 -12.68
CA THR A 125 23.25 3.42 -13.83
C THR A 125 22.51 3.61 -15.16
N GLN A 126 21.32 2.99 -15.30
CA GLN A 126 20.50 3.17 -16.51
C GLN A 126 19.94 4.59 -16.62
N LEU A 127 19.47 5.13 -15.48
CA LEU A 127 18.87 6.48 -15.42
C LEU A 127 19.91 7.61 -15.54
N GLU A 128 21.18 7.37 -15.17
CA GLU A 128 22.26 8.33 -15.39
C GLU A 128 22.63 8.53 -16.86
N ARG A 129 22.39 7.50 -17.67
CA ARG A 129 22.74 7.52 -19.11
C ARG A 129 21.52 7.05 -19.90
N PRO A 130 20.45 7.84 -19.94
CA PRO A 130 19.23 7.46 -20.61
C PRO A 130 19.50 7.22 -22.11
N LYS A 131 18.93 6.13 -22.63
CA LYS A 131 19.04 5.74 -24.03
C LYS A 131 17.65 5.42 -24.59
N GLN A 132 16.69 6.30 -24.29
CA GLN A 132 15.27 6.08 -24.58
C GLN A 132 14.74 4.75 -24.01
N ASN A 133 15.25 4.36 -22.83
CA ASN A 133 14.76 3.24 -22.03
C ASN A 133 13.92 3.79 -20.87
N TYR A 134 12.67 3.38 -20.80
CA TYR A 134 11.73 3.78 -19.76
C TYR A 134 11.51 2.62 -18.82
N TYR A 135 11.60 2.87 -17.52
CA TYR A 135 11.51 1.83 -16.51
C TYR A 135 10.30 2.03 -15.62
N ILE A 136 9.40 1.07 -15.65
CA ILE A 136 8.19 1.01 -14.83
C ILE A 136 8.28 -0.24 -13.96
N LEU A 137 8.31 -0.07 -12.64
CA LEU A 137 8.58 -1.15 -11.71
C LEU A 137 7.44 -1.32 -10.71
N THR A 138 7.27 -2.54 -10.23
CA THR A 138 6.40 -2.78 -9.07
C THR A 138 7.12 -3.51 -7.96
N GLY A 139 6.56 -3.39 -6.75
CA GLY A 139 6.92 -4.22 -5.63
C GLY A 139 5.90 -4.21 -4.51
N SER A 140 5.89 -5.30 -3.74
CA SER A 140 4.99 -5.49 -2.60
C SER A 140 5.58 -4.96 -1.28
N ASN A 141 6.55 -4.04 -1.35
CA ASN A 141 7.31 -3.56 -0.21
C ASN A 141 7.38 -2.03 -0.20
N SER A 142 7.04 -1.39 0.93
CA SER A 142 7.23 0.06 1.13
C SER A 142 8.71 0.45 1.24
N CYS A 143 9.56 -0.52 1.59
CA CYS A 143 11.01 -0.32 1.71
C CYS A 143 11.77 -0.47 0.38
N LEU A 144 11.09 -0.58 -0.78
CA LEU A 144 11.78 -0.55 -2.07
C LEU A 144 12.72 0.65 -2.21
N LEU A 145 12.43 1.73 -1.48
CA LEU A 145 13.17 2.99 -1.52
C LEU A 145 13.60 3.46 -0.12
N SER A 146 13.76 2.56 0.86
CA SER A 146 14.27 2.90 2.19
C SER A 146 15.71 2.42 2.40
N GLY A 147 16.40 3.02 3.35
CA GLY A 147 17.78 2.65 3.69
C GLY A 147 18.80 2.97 2.58
N GLU A 148 19.70 2.02 2.29
CA GLU A 148 20.72 2.18 1.24
C GLU A 148 20.11 2.37 -0.16
N PHE A 149 18.88 1.85 -0.38
CA PHE A 149 18.16 1.95 -1.65
C PHE A 149 17.68 3.38 -1.95
N ALA A 150 17.21 4.10 -0.92
CA ALA A 150 16.81 5.51 -1.05
C ALA A 150 17.97 6.39 -1.52
N THR A 151 19.19 6.10 -1.07
CA THR A 151 20.40 6.86 -1.46
C THR A 151 20.79 6.60 -2.91
N ALA A 152 20.64 5.36 -3.40
CA ALA A 152 21.01 4.99 -4.76
C ALA A 152 20.14 5.66 -5.83
N LEU A 153 18.83 5.81 -5.57
CA LEU A 153 17.86 6.36 -6.53
C LEU A 153 17.40 7.79 -6.20
N THR A 154 18.12 8.51 -5.33
CA THR A 154 17.73 9.84 -4.85
C THR A 154 17.39 10.79 -6.02
N GLY A 155 16.15 11.27 -6.06
CA GLY A 155 15.66 12.23 -7.05
C GLY A 155 15.42 11.67 -8.46
N ARG A 156 15.57 10.36 -8.69
CA ARG A 156 15.42 9.74 -10.02
C ARG A 156 14.26 8.74 -10.11
N HIS A 157 13.24 8.92 -9.29
CA HIS A 157 12.04 8.10 -9.33
C HIS A 157 10.80 8.88 -8.92
N ILE A 158 9.67 8.43 -9.42
CA ILE A 158 8.33 8.81 -8.95
C ILE A 158 7.72 7.55 -8.35
N THR A 159 7.30 7.64 -7.09
CA THR A 159 6.68 6.51 -6.38
C THR A 159 5.20 6.75 -6.19
N LEU A 160 4.41 5.74 -6.52
CA LEU A 160 2.97 5.73 -6.33
C LEU A 160 2.57 4.55 -5.46
N GLU A 161 1.74 4.80 -4.45
CA GLU A 161 1.21 3.74 -3.59
C GLU A 161 -0.15 3.27 -4.11
N LEU A 162 -0.24 1.97 -4.43
CA LEU A 162 -1.48 1.35 -4.91
C LEU A 162 -2.15 0.56 -3.78
N PHE A 163 -3.22 1.12 -3.26
CA PHE A 163 -4.10 0.48 -2.28
C PHE A 163 -5.07 -0.52 -2.94
N PRO A 164 -5.77 -1.40 -2.19
CA PRO A 164 -6.98 -2.05 -2.67
C PRO A 164 -7.97 -1.02 -3.24
N PHE A 165 -9.03 -1.45 -3.90
CA PHE A 165 -9.99 -0.51 -4.53
C PHE A 165 -10.53 0.49 -3.51
N SER A 166 -10.54 1.76 -3.87
CA SER A 166 -11.26 2.81 -3.15
C SER A 166 -12.77 2.58 -3.23
N PHE A 167 -13.55 3.28 -2.40
CA PHE A 167 -15.01 3.20 -2.48
C PHE A 167 -15.54 3.65 -3.86
N ALA A 168 -14.97 4.68 -4.45
CA ALA A 168 -15.35 5.12 -5.79
C ALA A 168 -15.04 4.09 -6.87
N GLU A 169 -13.88 3.41 -6.80
CA GLU A 169 -13.55 2.30 -7.70
C GLU A 169 -14.50 1.11 -7.49
N TYR A 170 -14.83 0.79 -6.24
CA TYR A 170 -15.81 -0.23 -5.88
C TYR A 170 -17.20 0.09 -6.45
N LYS A 171 -17.68 1.33 -6.29
CA LYS A 171 -18.99 1.77 -6.84
C LYS A 171 -19.02 1.72 -8.36
N THR A 172 -17.92 2.00 -9.03
CA THR A 172 -17.81 1.86 -10.50
C THR A 172 -18.03 0.42 -10.95
N LEU A 173 -17.48 -0.56 -10.20
CA LEU A 173 -17.67 -1.98 -10.51
C LEU A 173 -19.02 -2.53 -10.05
N PHE A 174 -19.54 -2.03 -8.93
CA PHE A 174 -20.74 -2.52 -8.27
C PHE A 174 -21.71 -1.37 -7.94
N PRO A 175 -22.36 -0.73 -8.95
CA PRO A 175 -23.18 0.47 -8.73
C PRO A 175 -24.35 0.28 -7.77
N LYS A 176 -24.84 -0.96 -7.63
CA LYS A 176 -25.97 -1.30 -6.76
C LYS A 176 -25.58 -1.61 -5.31
N LYS A 177 -24.29 -1.75 -5.03
CA LYS A 177 -23.78 -2.03 -3.71
C LYS A 177 -23.69 -0.76 -2.87
N THR A 178 -23.85 -0.91 -1.55
CA THR A 178 -23.85 0.20 -0.58
C THR A 178 -22.49 0.43 0.03
N LEU A 179 -22.35 1.53 0.79
CA LEU A 179 -21.18 1.76 1.66
C LEU A 179 -21.02 0.63 2.68
N GLU A 180 -22.11 0.17 3.29
CA GLU A 180 -22.07 -0.93 4.25
C GLU A 180 -21.49 -2.21 3.63
N ASP A 181 -21.89 -2.53 2.39
CA ASP A 181 -21.32 -3.65 1.64
C ASP A 181 -19.80 -3.52 1.52
N TYR A 182 -19.31 -2.32 1.15
CA TYR A 182 -17.89 -2.04 0.99
C TYR A 182 -17.13 -2.12 2.33
N LEU A 183 -17.69 -1.56 3.41
CA LEU A 183 -17.08 -1.62 4.75
C LEU A 183 -16.91 -3.06 5.26
N ILE A 184 -17.76 -3.99 4.79
CA ILE A 184 -17.71 -5.41 5.17
C ILE A 184 -16.82 -6.21 4.22
N THR A 185 -16.90 -5.96 2.90
CA THR A 185 -16.19 -6.77 1.89
C THR A 185 -14.78 -6.28 1.61
N GLY A 186 -14.50 -5.00 1.92
CA GLY A 186 -13.22 -4.36 1.60
C GLY A 186 -13.04 -4.08 0.11
N GLY A 187 -11.82 -3.73 -0.27
CA GLY A 187 -11.44 -3.31 -1.62
C GLY A 187 -10.48 -4.25 -2.35
N PHE A 188 -10.09 -5.41 -1.81
CA PHE A 188 -9.24 -6.32 -2.56
C PHE A 188 -9.92 -6.82 -3.84
N PRO A 189 -9.30 -6.67 -5.03
CA PRO A 189 -9.99 -6.89 -6.32
C PRO A 189 -10.60 -8.28 -6.48
N ARG A 190 -9.83 -9.33 -6.25
CA ARG A 190 -10.26 -10.70 -6.51
C ARG A 190 -11.33 -11.22 -5.54
N PRO A 191 -11.25 -10.97 -4.23
CA PRO A 191 -12.31 -11.34 -3.28
C PRO A 191 -13.69 -10.81 -3.65
N LEU A 192 -13.80 -9.61 -4.24
CA LEU A 192 -15.10 -9.01 -4.63
C LEU A 192 -15.88 -9.82 -5.67
N THR A 193 -15.21 -10.68 -6.41
CA THR A 193 -15.82 -11.55 -7.44
C THR A 193 -15.69 -13.03 -7.12
N PHE A 194 -15.18 -13.37 -5.92
CA PHE A 194 -14.95 -14.75 -5.51
C PHE A 194 -16.09 -15.26 -4.64
N GLU A 195 -16.46 -16.53 -4.78
CA GLU A 195 -17.59 -17.16 -4.06
C GLU A 195 -17.43 -17.10 -2.53
N LYS A 196 -16.19 -17.28 -2.05
CA LYS A 196 -15.86 -17.30 -0.62
C LYS A 196 -14.85 -16.20 -0.29
N PRO A 197 -15.25 -14.91 -0.29
CA PRO A 197 -14.34 -13.78 -0.20
C PRO A 197 -13.49 -13.80 1.08
N TYR A 198 -14.07 -14.14 2.22
CA TYR A 198 -13.34 -14.15 3.51
C TYR A 198 -12.29 -15.24 3.59
N GLN A 199 -12.56 -16.43 3.04
CA GLN A 199 -11.54 -17.48 2.96
C GLN A 199 -10.36 -17.02 2.12
N LEU A 200 -10.60 -16.35 0.98
CA LEU A 200 -9.54 -15.81 0.14
C LEU A 200 -8.76 -14.69 0.82
N LEU A 201 -9.42 -13.83 1.59
CA LEU A 201 -8.76 -12.78 2.38
C LEU A 201 -7.88 -13.36 3.50
N GLN A 202 -8.31 -14.47 4.13
CA GLN A 202 -7.48 -15.20 5.09
C GLN A 202 -6.22 -15.78 4.42
N GLU A 203 -6.35 -16.35 3.23
CA GLU A 203 -5.19 -16.81 2.46
C GLU A 203 -4.26 -15.64 2.07
N TYR A 204 -4.81 -14.48 1.69
CA TYR A 204 -4.00 -13.29 1.40
C TYR A 204 -3.23 -12.81 2.63
N PHE A 205 -3.87 -12.78 3.79
CA PHE A 205 -3.20 -12.47 5.04
C PHE A 205 -2.04 -13.42 5.32
N ASN A 206 -2.28 -14.75 5.17
CA ASN A 206 -1.25 -15.77 5.34
C ASN A 206 -0.11 -15.60 4.33
N ASP A 207 -0.41 -15.35 3.06
CA ASP A 207 0.59 -15.13 2.01
C ASP A 207 1.46 -13.91 2.32
N ILE A 208 0.87 -12.78 2.75
CA ILE A 208 1.60 -11.56 3.12
C ILE A 208 2.54 -11.85 4.30
N ILE A 209 2.04 -12.52 5.35
CA ILE A 209 2.87 -12.90 6.51
C ILE A 209 4.04 -13.79 6.09
N LEU A 210 3.80 -14.82 5.28
CA LEU A 210 4.83 -15.81 4.93
C LEU A 210 5.84 -15.28 3.90
N ARG A 211 5.38 -14.51 2.91
CA ARG A 211 6.21 -14.10 1.78
C ARG A 211 6.84 -12.74 1.96
N ASP A 212 6.14 -11.81 2.62
CA ASP A 212 6.56 -10.42 2.68
C ASP A 212 7.02 -10.01 4.09
N VAL A 213 6.37 -10.47 5.18
CA VAL A 213 6.76 -10.12 6.56
C VAL A 213 7.88 -11.02 7.09
N LEU A 214 7.72 -12.35 6.98
CA LEU A 214 8.65 -13.33 7.59
C LEU A 214 10.09 -13.20 7.06
N LYS A 215 10.25 -12.79 5.80
CA LYS A 215 11.58 -12.60 5.19
C LYS A 215 12.41 -11.48 5.84
N ARG A 216 11.78 -10.59 6.62
CA ARG A 216 12.41 -9.39 7.21
C ARG A 216 12.73 -9.53 8.67
N VAL A 217 12.13 -10.49 9.33
CA VAL A 217 12.31 -10.71 10.75
C VAL A 217 12.88 -12.09 11.02
N HIS A 218 13.79 -12.18 12.00
CA HIS A 218 14.32 -13.46 12.47
C HIS A 218 13.30 -14.15 13.37
N ALA A 219 12.11 -14.50 12.82
CA ALA A 219 11.08 -15.21 13.58
C ALA A 219 11.34 -16.72 13.54
N ARG A 220 11.20 -17.37 14.70
CA ARG A 220 11.30 -18.84 14.80
C ARG A 220 10.12 -19.52 14.11
N THR A 221 8.92 -18.91 14.20
CA THR A 221 7.69 -19.44 13.60
C THR A 221 6.83 -18.30 13.06
N PRO A 222 6.08 -18.51 11.94
CA PRO A 222 5.14 -17.54 11.43
C PRO A 222 3.98 -17.22 12.38
N ASP A 223 3.65 -18.16 13.28
CA ASP A 223 2.47 -18.07 14.16
C ASP A 223 2.57 -16.90 15.14
N ALA A 224 3.77 -16.63 15.67
CA ALA A 224 3.99 -15.48 16.56
C ALA A 224 3.70 -14.15 15.84
N ILE A 225 4.12 -14.02 14.58
CA ILE A 225 3.83 -12.84 13.77
C ILE A 225 2.33 -12.73 13.51
N LYS A 226 1.67 -13.85 13.14
CA LYS A 226 0.22 -13.90 12.91
C LYS A 226 -0.57 -13.47 14.14
N GLN A 227 -0.15 -13.90 15.33
CA GLN A 227 -0.80 -13.51 16.59
C GLN A 227 -0.66 -12.00 16.83
N VAL A 228 0.54 -11.44 16.69
CA VAL A 228 0.77 -9.99 16.85
C VAL A 228 -0.08 -9.21 15.85
N ALA A 229 -0.07 -9.57 14.57
CA ALA A 229 -0.85 -8.92 13.53
C ALA A 229 -2.37 -9.03 13.80
N LYS A 230 -2.86 -10.20 14.22
CA LYS A 230 -4.27 -10.42 14.55
C LYS A 230 -4.74 -9.55 15.73
N MET A 231 -3.97 -9.53 16.83
CA MET A 231 -4.26 -8.65 17.98
C MET A 231 -4.26 -7.17 17.58
N THR A 232 -3.39 -6.78 16.66
CA THR A 232 -3.35 -5.42 16.12
C THR A 232 -4.58 -5.11 15.27
N PHE A 233 -5.05 -6.04 14.45
CA PHE A 233 -6.29 -5.92 13.68
C PHE A 233 -7.53 -5.77 14.57
N GLU A 234 -7.57 -6.50 15.69
CA GLU A 234 -8.62 -6.39 16.71
C GLU A 234 -8.61 -5.02 17.40
N SER A 235 -7.41 -4.45 17.61
CA SER A 235 -7.20 -3.13 18.23
C SER A 235 -7.30 -1.96 17.25
N CYS A 236 -7.79 -2.18 16.02
CA CYS A 236 -7.93 -1.13 15.01
C CYS A 236 -8.57 0.13 15.58
N GLY A 237 -7.97 1.30 15.33
CA GLY A 237 -8.45 2.59 15.81
C GLY A 237 -8.20 2.88 17.31
N SER A 238 -7.53 1.99 18.03
CA SER A 238 -7.21 2.17 19.45
C SER A 238 -5.69 2.27 19.68
N GLU A 239 -5.28 2.99 20.72
CA GLU A 239 -3.88 3.02 21.14
C GLU A 239 -3.36 1.61 21.44
N LEU A 240 -2.27 1.20 20.80
CA LEU A 240 -1.71 -0.14 20.92
C LEU A 240 -0.61 -0.21 21.98
N SER A 241 -0.83 -1.02 23.01
CA SER A 241 0.18 -1.27 24.03
C SER A 241 1.06 -2.49 23.65
N TYR A 242 2.29 -2.24 23.23
CA TYR A 242 3.26 -3.30 22.92
C TYR A 242 3.54 -4.20 24.12
N ARG A 243 3.51 -3.64 25.36
CA ARG A 243 3.68 -4.41 26.59
C ARG A 243 2.56 -5.42 26.82
N LYS A 244 1.30 -5.06 26.51
CA LYS A 244 0.16 -5.97 26.61
C LYS A 244 0.27 -7.11 25.61
N ILE A 245 0.63 -6.81 24.35
CA ILE A 245 0.85 -7.85 23.32
C ILE A 245 2.00 -8.75 23.74
N ALA A 246 3.13 -8.21 24.18
CA ALA A 246 4.29 -8.97 24.64
C ALA A 246 3.92 -9.94 25.78
N ALA A 247 3.14 -9.47 26.77
CA ALA A 247 2.70 -10.29 27.89
C ALA A 247 1.79 -11.47 27.47
N VAL A 248 0.88 -11.24 26.49
CA VAL A 248 -0.04 -12.28 25.99
C VAL A 248 0.67 -13.30 25.09
N THR A 249 1.61 -12.83 24.26
CA THR A 249 2.29 -13.68 23.27
C THR A 249 3.56 -14.34 23.79
N GLY A 250 4.04 -13.96 24.98
CA GLY A 250 5.31 -14.43 25.52
C GLY A 250 6.55 -13.88 24.79
N LEU A 251 6.37 -12.82 23.98
CA LEU A 251 7.44 -12.15 23.23
C LEU A 251 8.06 -11.01 24.05
N THR A 252 9.23 -10.52 23.61
CA THR A 252 9.75 -9.26 24.12
C THR A 252 9.07 -8.06 23.45
N VAL A 253 9.07 -6.91 24.10
CA VAL A 253 8.54 -5.66 23.52
C VAL A 253 9.23 -5.31 22.20
N ASP A 254 10.55 -5.50 22.13
CA ASP A 254 11.33 -5.20 20.92
C ASP A 254 10.98 -6.15 19.77
N THR A 255 10.70 -7.42 20.08
CA THR A 255 10.22 -8.38 19.07
C THR A 255 8.84 -7.98 18.53
N VAL A 256 7.92 -7.54 19.40
CA VAL A 256 6.59 -7.05 18.98
C VAL A 256 6.74 -5.83 18.07
N LYS A 257 7.61 -4.87 18.41
CA LYS A 257 7.90 -3.72 17.55
C LYS A 257 8.43 -4.12 16.19
N ALA A 258 9.46 -4.99 16.15
CA ALA A 258 10.04 -5.46 14.90
C ALA A 258 9.00 -6.17 14.01
N TYR A 259 8.08 -6.95 14.59
CA TYR A 259 7.01 -7.61 13.83
C TYR A 259 6.00 -6.60 13.26
N LEU A 260 5.65 -5.57 14.03
CA LEU A 260 4.75 -4.50 13.54
C LEU A 260 5.41 -3.67 12.45
N GLU A 261 6.68 -3.30 12.59
CA GLU A 261 7.46 -2.60 11.57
C GLU A 261 7.52 -3.43 10.28
N ALA A 262 7.79 -4.73 10.35
CA ALA A 262 7.76 -5.60 9.18
C ALA A 262 6.35 -5.73 8.55
N CYS A 263 5.28 -5.67 9.35
CA CYS A 263 3.91 -5.60 8.83
C CYS A 263 3.61 -4.26 8.15
N GLU A 264 4.10 -3.14 8.68
CA GLU A 264 4.01 -1.82 8.05
C GLU A 264 4.75 -1.81 6.70
N GLU A 265 5.96 -2.34 6.67
CA GLU A 265 6.76 -2.47 5.44
C GLU A 265 6.09 -3.33 4.36
N ALA A 266 5.35 -4.37 4.76
CA ALA A 266 4.57 -5.21 3.87
C ALA A 266 3.19 -4.61 3.48
N TYR A 267 2.90 -3.36 3.84
CA TYR A 267 1.61 -2.72 3.65
C TYR A 267 0.43 -3.45 4.30
N LEU A 268 0.67 -4.32 5.28
CA LEU A 268 -0.39 -5.03 5.98
C LEU A 268 -1.08 -4.14 7.02
N LEU A 269 -0.31 -3.22 7.62
CA LEU A 269 -0.71 -2.27 8.65
C LEU A 269 -0.15 -0.88 8.34
N PHE A 270 -0.80 0.13 8.87
CA PHE A 270 -0.29 1.50 8.90
C PHE A 270 -0.33 2.04 10.31
N ALA A 271 0.76 2.65 10.74
CA ALA A 271 0.80 3.38 12.01
C ALA A 271 0.20 4.77 11.85
N CYS A 272 -0.64 5.17 12.80
CA CYS A 272 -1.10 6.52 13.02
C CYS A 272 -0.46 7.07 14.30
N HIS A 273 0.36 8.09 14.15
CA HIS A 273 1.12 8.69 15.24
C HIS A 273 0.28 9.73 15.99
N TYR A 274 0.65 10.01 17.24
CA TYR A 274 0.07 11.09 18.01
C TYR A 274 0.45 12.45 17.42
N PHE A 275 -0.50 13.39 17.34
CA PHE A 275 -0.25 14.74 16.86
C PHE A 275 0.36 15.64 17.93
N ALA A 276 1.53 16.18 17.69
CA ALA A 276 2.14 17.25 18.44
C ALA A 276 3.21 17.96 17.59
N PHE A 277 3.51 19.23 17.84
CA PHE A 277 4.62 19.92 17.19
C PHE A 277 5.99 19.41 17.65
N SER A 278 6.07 18.84 18.84
CA SER A 278 7.30 18.25 19.35
C SER A 278 7.42 16.79 18.95
N GLU A 279 8.43 16.43 18.15
CA GLU A 279 8.74 15.07 17.77
C GLU A 279 8.93 14.15 18.98
N LYS A 280 9.61 14.64 20.04
CA LYS A 280 9.76 13.91 21.29
C LYS A 280 8.40 13.54 21.90
N LYS A 281 7.42 14.45 21.86
CA LYS A 281 6.07 14.19 22.35
C LYS A 281 5.32 13.20 21.47
N GLN A 282 5.47 13.27 20.15
CA GLN A 282 4.90 12.29 19.20
C GLN A 282 5.45 10.88 19.49
N LEU A 283 6.76 10.73 19.59
CA LEU A 283 7.43 9.45 19.80
C LEU A 283 7.19 8.85 21.19
N SER A 284 6.86 9.66 22.20
CA SER A 284 6.58 9.19 23.56
C SER A 284 5.18 8.61 23.75
N ARG A 285 4.28 8.84 22.80
CA ARG A 285 2.90 8.37 22.83
C ARG A 285 2.76 7.03 22.11
N GLN A 286 1.72 6.28 22.48
CA GLN A 286 1.39 5.03 21.78
C GLN A 286 0.90 5.36 20.37
N LYS A 287 1.13 4.44 19.43
CA LYS A 287 0.58 4.54 18.08
C LYS A 287 -0.77 3.85 18.04
N LYS A 288 -1.65 4.31 17.16
CA LYS A 288 -2.77 3.52 16.66
C LYS A 288 -2.35 2.79 15.39
N TYR A 289 -2.99 1.68 15.09
CA TYR A 289 -2.72 0.93 13.88
C TYR A 289 -4.01 0.65 13.10
N TYR A 290 -3.89 0.75 11.79
CA TYR A 290 -4.98 0.52 10.86
C TYR A 290 -4.59 -0.54 9.83
N PRO A 291 -5.37 -1.64 9.70
CA PRO A 291 -5.18 -2.61 8.62
C PRO A 291 -5.33 -1.99 7.24
N ILE A 292 -4.72 -2.64 6.23
CA ILE A 292 -4.81 -2.21 4.82
C ILE A 292 -6.23 -2.29 4.25
N ASP A 293 -7.13 -3.04 4.85
CA ASP A 293 -8.44 -3.33 4.28
C ASP A 293 -9.45 -3.76 5.35
N SER A 294 -10.68 -3.23 5.26
CA SER A 294 -11.75 -3.54 6.21
C SER A 294 -12.29 -4.97 6.07
N GLY A 295 -12.38 -5.48 4.84
CA GLY A 295 -12.78 -6.87 4.59
C GLY A 295 -11.76 -7.89 5.11
N MET A 296 -10.46 -7.58 4.96
CA MET A 296 -9.41 -8.40 5.57
C MET A 296 -9.49 -8.35 7.10
N ARG A 297 -9.70 -7.16 7.70
CA ARG A 297 -9.94 -7.05 9.14
C ARG A 297 -11.10 -7.95 9.57
N TYR A 298 -12.23 -7.89 8.85
CA TYR A 298 -13.40 -8.71 9.14
C TYR A 298 -13.11 -10.21 9.03
N ALA A 299 -12.34 -10.64 8.02
CA ALA A 299 -11.97 -12.03 7.79
C ALA A 299 -11.02 -12.62 8.85
N ILE A 300 -10.18 -11.77 9.48
CA ILE A 300 -9.12 -12.20 10.41
C ILE A 300 -9.54 -12.10 11.86
N THR A 301 -10.41 -11.14 12.22
CA THR A 301 -10.85 -10.92 13.61
C THR A 301 -12.06 -11.78 13.96
N THR A 302 -12.20 -12.13 15.24
CA THR A 302 -13.33 -12.90 15.77
C THR A 302 -14.46 -12.01 16.30
N THR A 303 -14.56 -10.77 15.84
CA THR A 303 -15.60 -9.84 16.29
C THR A 303 -17.00 -10.35 15.93
N THR A 304 -17.81 -10.55 16.96
CA THR A 304 -19.24 -10.85 16.81
C THR A 304 -19.98 -9.54 16.51
N GLY A 305 -20.55 -9.44 15.31
CA GLY A 305 -21.32 -8.28 14.87
C GLY A 305 -20.60 -7.38 13.86
N ARG A 306 -21.39 -6.51 13.23
CA ARG A 306 -20.88 -5.53 12.24
C ARG A 306 -20.44 -4.27 12.98
N ASP A 307 -19.14 -4.16 13.25
CA ASP A 307 -18.55 -2.93 13.79
C ASP A 307 -18.33 -1.92 12.65
N LEU A 308 -19.44 -1.36 12.14
CA LEU A 308 -19.42 -0.42 11.02
C LEU A 308 -18.73 0.89 11.37
N GLY A 309 -18.78 1.32 12.65
CA GLY A 309 -18.10 2.52 13.10
C GLY A 309 -16.58 2.41 12.93
N LYS A 310 -15.96 1.34 13.44
CA LYS A 310 -14.53 1.10 13.27
C LYS A 310 -14.14 0.81 11.83
N SER A 311 -15.03 0.17 11.05
CA SER A 311 -14.76 -0.04 9.63
C SER A 311 -14.80 1.28 8.85
N LEU A 312 -15.73 2.19 9.19
CA LEU A 312 -15.76 3.53 8.62
C LEU A 312 -14.50 4.32 9.00
N GLU A 313 -14.12 4.33 10.28
CA GLU A 313 -12.90 4.98 10.75
C GLU A 313 -11.66 4.48 10.00
N LEU A 314 -11.52 3.15 9.84
CA LEU A 314 -10.45 2.54 9.05
C LEU A 314 -10.44 3.04 7.60
N MET A 315 -11.61 3.06 6.93
CA MET A 315 -11.67 3.49 5.52
C MET A 315 -11.42 4.99 5.35
N VAL A 316 -11.84 5.80 6.32
CA VAL A 316 -11.50 7.23 6.37
C VAL A 316 -9.98 7.42 6.56
N PHE A 317 -9.36 6.66 7.47
CA PHE A 317 -7.91 6.69 7.63
C PHE A 317 -7.18 6.36 6.32
N LEU A 318 -7.55 5.27 5.66
CA LEU A 318 -6.94 4.86 4.39
C LEU A 318 -7.14 5.92 3.29
N ARG A 319 -8.31 6.53 3.26
CA ARG A 319 -8.59 7.63 2.31
C ARG A 319 -7.71 8.85 2.58
N LEU A 320 -7.59 9.27 3.83
CA LEU A 320 -6.71 10.37 4.23
C LEU A 320 -5.25 10.06 3.90
N LYS A 321 -4.80 8.82 4.15
CA LYS A 321 -3.44 8.35 3.88
C LYS A 321 -3.09 8.37 2.39
N GLN A 322 -4.05 8.14 1.49
CA GLN A 322 -3.84 8.22 0.03
C GLN A 322 -3.50 9.63 -0.47
N PHE A 323 -4.00 10.66 0.21
CA PHE A 323 -3.87 12.07 -0.23
C PHE A 323 -3.01 12.94 0.68
N ASN A 324 -2.52 12.39 1.79
CA ASN A 324 -1.70 13.12 2.75
C ASN A 324 -0.50 12.28 3.14
N GLU A 325 0.67 12.86 3.16
CA GLU A 325 1.90 12.18 3.58
C GLU A 325 1.81 11.68 5.01
N GLN A 326 1.18 12.48 5.88
CA GLN A 326 1.06 12.19 7.31
C GLN A 326 -0.36 12.39 7.80
N VAL A 327 -0.87 11.35 8.46
CA VAL A 327 -2.13 11.34 9.18
C VAL A 327 -1.83 11.00 10.63
N PHE A 328 -2.32 11.83 11.53
CA PHE A 328 -2.12 11.71 12.98
C PHE A 328 -3.45 11.50 13.68
N TYR A 329 -3.43 11.09 14.97
CA TYR A 329 -4.54 11.20 15.90
C TYR A 329 -4.15 12.13 17.04
N TRP A 330 -5.13 12.70 17.74
CA TRP A 330 -4.88 13.47 18.95
C TRP A 330 -5.80 13.01 20.08
N GLN A 331 -5.25 12.92 21.29
CA GLN A 331 -5.99 12.50 22.47
C GLN A 331 -5.43 13.17 23.72
N GLU A 332 -6.34 13.58 24.60
CA GLU A 332 -5.98 14.03 25.94
C GLU A 332 -6.77 13.25 26.99
N LEU A 333 -6.06 12.79 28.03
CA LEU A 333 -6.62 11.94 29.07
C LEU A 333 -7.83 12.64 29.75
N HIS A 334 -8.97 11.96 29.82
CA HIS A 334 -10.25 12.44 30.33
C HIS A 334 -10.90 13.63 29.60
N LYS A 335 -10.29 14.13 28.51
CA LYS A 335 -10.83 15.25 27.74
C LYS A 335 -11.42 14.83 26.40
N GLY A 336 -10.93 13.75 25.82
CA GLY A 336 -11.45 13.17 24.60
C GLY A 336 -10.39 12.94 23.55
N GLU A 337 -10.84 12.56 22.36
CA GLU A 337 -10.02 12.17 21.22
C GLU A 337 -10.51 12.84 19.94
N VAL A 338 -9.58 13.29 19.10
CA VAL A 338 -9.80 13.66 17.70
C VAL A 338 -9.24 12.50 16.85
N ASP A 339 -10.10 11.84 16.10
CA ASP A 339 -9.76 10.60 15.40
C ASP A 339 -8.60 10.78 14.44
N PHE A 340 -8.65 11.85 13.63
CA PHE A 340 -7.54 12.16 12.71
C PHE A 340 -7.21 13.64 12.66
N VAL A 341 -5.95 13.91 12.42
CA VAL A 341 -5.41 15.25 12.15
C VAL A 341 -4.49 15.14 10.94
N THR A 342 -4.76 15.92 9.90
CA THR A 342 -3.85 16.05 8.76
C THR A 342 -3.14 17.40 8.77
N VAL A 343 -1.91 17.41 8.26
CA VAL A 343 -1.10 18.62 8.12
C VAL A 343 -0.69 18.77 6.67
N SER A 344 -1.02 19.91 6.07
CA SER A 344 -0.61 20.26 4.70
C SER A 344 -0.07 21.68 4.69
N GLY A 345 1.24 21.83 4.57
CA GLY A 345 1.91 23.11 4.80
C GLY A 345 1.62 23.63 6.22
N ASN A 346 1.02 24.82 6.32
CA ASN A 346 0.62 25.42 7.62
C ASN A 346 -0.82 25.08 8.04
N SER A 347 -1.52 24.26 7.25
CA SER A 347 -2.93 23.96 7.50
C SER A 347 -3.06 22.68 8.31
N ILE A 348 -3.67 22.78 9.50
CA ILE A 348 -4.01 21.65 10.38
C ILE A 348 -5.51 21.44 10.26
N THR A 349 -5.93 20.24 9.87
CA THR A 349 -7.35 19.91 9.73
C THR A 349 -7.69 18.71 10.60
N PRO A 350 -8.53 18.87 11.63
CA PRO A 350 -9.04 17.78 12.44
C PRO A 350 -10.24 17.10 11.76
N TYR A 351 -10.37 15.78 11.99
CA TYR A 351 -11.47 14.95 11.49
C TYR A 351 -12.03 14.14 12.63
N GLN A 352 -13.35 14.03 12.67
CA GLN A 352 -14.07 13.19 13.61
C GLN A 352 -14.96 12.21 12.85
N VAL A 353 -14.84 10.93 13.15
CA VAL A 353 -15.56 9.87 12.46
C VAL A 353 -16.54 9.19 13.39
N THR A 354 -17.81 9.17 13.02
CA THR A 354 -18.84 8.53 13.82
C THR A 354 -19.95 7.98 12.93
N TRP A 355 -20.42 6.78 13.24
CA TRP A 355 -21.48 6.16 12.44
C TRP A 355 -22.85 6.83 12.62
N GLU A 356 -23.17 7.23 13.87
CA GLU A 356 -24.50 7.73 14.22
C GLU A 356 -24.62 9.26 14.22
N GLY A 357 -23.49 9.97 14.12
CA GLY A 357 -23.45 11.42 14.13
C GLY A 357 -22.73 12.00 15.37
N PRO A 358 -22.47 13.33 15.35
CA PRO A 358 -21.78 14.01 16.44
C PRO A 358 -22.48 13.86 17.78
N ASP A 359 -21.71 13.67 18.84
CA ASP A 359 -22.20 13.68 20.22
C ASP A 359 -21.39 14.69 21.08
N PRO A 360 -21.85 15.04 22.30
CA PRO A 360 -21.18 16.01 23.15
C PRO A 360 -19.71 15.67 23.50
N ARG A 361 -19.31 14.39 23.40
CA ARG A 361 -17.91 13.97 23.65
C ARG A 361 -17.00 14.46 22.54
N HIS A 362 -17.47 14.44 21.29
CA HIS A 362 -16.71 14.93 20.12
C HIS A 362 -16.51 16.45 20.23
N GLU A 363 -17.56 17.20 20.58
CA GLU A 363 -17.48 18.66 20.77
C GLU A 363 -16.50 19.03 21.88
N LYS A 364 -16.56 18.31 23.01
CA LYS A 364 -15.63 18.50 24.12
C LYS A 364 -14.18 18.22 23.68
N ALA A 365 -13.94 17.14 22.96
CA ALA A 365 -12.61 16.78 22.46
C ALA A 365 -12.06 17.87 21.53
N LEU A 366 -12.88 18.35 20.58
CA LEU A 366 -12.51 19.40 19.65
C LEU A 366 -12.26 20.74 20.35
N HIS A 367 -13.05 21.09 21.38
CA HIS A 367 -12.81 22.29 22.18
C HIS A 367 -11.40 22.28 22.79
N HIS A 368 -11.02 21.17 23.44
CA HIS A 368 -9.66 21.02 23.99
C HIS A 368 -8.57 20.95 22.92
N PHE A 369 -8.87 20.35 21.77
CA PHE A 369 -7.94 20.35 20.65
C PHE A 369 -7.64 21.79 20.19
N TYR A 370 -8.65 22.64 20.04
CA TYR A 370 -8.48 24.04 19.63
C TYR A 370 -7.79 24.91 20.71
N GLU A 371 -7.91 24.60 22.01
CA GLU A 371 -7.09 25.24 23.03
C GLU A 371 -5.58 25.04 22.80
N HIS A 372 -5.19 23.85 22.29
CA HIS A 372 -3.79 23.52 21.98
C HIS A 372 -3.35 23.98 20.58
N PHE A 373 -4.27 24.03 19.63
CA PHE A 373 -4.03 24.31 18.23
C PHE A 373 -5.04 25.34 17.67
N PRO A 374 -5.00 26.59 18.15
CA PRO A 374 -5.99 27.61 17.79
C PRO A 374 -5.98 27.99 16.31
N GLN A 375 -4.89 27.67 15.58
CA GLN A 375 -4.75 27.87 14.13
C GLN A 375 -5.35 26.73 13.29
N ALA A 376 -5.84 25.67 13.92
CA ALA A 376 -6.45 24.56 13.19
C ALA A 376 -7.76 25.00 12.50
N LYS A 377 -8.03 24.41 11.34
CA LYS A 377 -9.29 24.61 10.63
C LYS A 377 -10.46 24.03 11.41
N GLU A 378 -11.67 24.42 11.02
CA GLU A 378 -12.88 23.77 11.49
C GLU A 378 -12.85 22.26 11.25
N ALA A 379 -13.33 21.49 12.21
CA ALA A 379 -13.32 20.03 12.14
C ALA A 379 -14.29 19.51 11.09
N ILE A 380 -13.86 18.49 10.37
CA ILE A 380 -14.69 17.78 9.40
C ILE A 380 -15.28 16.55 10.11
N PHE A 381 -16.61 16.52 10.23
CA PHE A 381 -17.32 15.35 10.71
C PHE A 381 -17.68 14.42 9.56
N ILE A 382 -17.29 13.16 9.70
CA ILE A 382 -17.61 12.10 8.74
C ILE A 382 -18.57 11.14 9.44
N THR A 383 -19.78 11.10 8.91
CA THR A 383 -20.90 10.29 9.44
C THR A 383 -21.40 9.34 8.36
N ARG A 384 -22.28 8.41 8.74
CA ARG A 384 -22.97 7.55 7.77
C ARG A 384 -23.57 8.34 6.59
N ASP A 385 -24.09 9.55 6.85
CA ASP A 385 -24.86 10.31 5.86
C ASP A 385 -23.98 11.01 4.82
N ASN A 386 -22.71 11.29 5.12
CA ASN A 386 -21.78 11.99 4.22
C ASN A 386 -20.53 11.18 3.85
N ALA A 387 -20.40 9.97 4.40
CA ALA A 387 -19.23 9.13 4.14
C ALA A 387 -19.10 8.69 2.69
N ASP A 388 -20.24 8.47 1.98
CA ASP A 388 -20.24 8.15 0.56
C ASP A 388 -19.53 9.24 -0.25
N ASP A 389 -19.89 10.50 0.00
CA ASP A 389 -19.28 11.65 -0.69
C ASP A 389 -17.81 11.82 -0.33
N PHE A 390 -17.45 11.62 0.95
CA PHE A 390 -16.08 11.75 1.40
C PHE A 390 -15.16 10.68 0.81
N LEU A 391 -15.60 9.41 0.81
CA LEU A 391 -14.82 8.28 0.31
C LEU A 391 -14.79 8.18 -1.22
N SER A 392 -15.68 8.89 -1.92
CA SER A 392 -15.78 8.92 -3.38
C SER A 392 -14.93 10.03 -4.04
N LYS A 393 -14.61 11.10 -3.31
CA LYS A 393 -13.74 12.21 -3.79
C LYS A 393 -12.33 11.75 -4.02
#